data_53cdfc452345aa1bf101ac418c0c387c
#
_entry.id   53cdfc452345aa1bf101ac418c0c387c
#
_cell.length_a   1.000
_cell.length_b   1.000
_cell.length_c   1.000
_cell.angle_alpha   90.00
_cell.angle_beta   90.00
_cell.angle_gamma   90.00
#
_symmetry.space_group_name_H-M   'P 1'
#
loop_
_entity.id
_entity.type
_entity.pdbx_description
1 polymer ?
#
loop_
_entity_poly.entity_id
_entity_poly.type
_entity_poly.pdbx_seq_one_letter_code
_entity_poly.pdbx_strand_id
1 'polypeptide(L)'
;MLTAGLTFGMLTGCGGEEKKTYDQACADLAQGSYDYALQGYQSSITAGYKTAEAYRGAGIANIHLGNYQDAIDSLTNGLNDEKAGKALKKDMLAYRATAELKSGLNDAAMADCQTLAESYSMDAETYYLTGCVALAMDSYDEASSNFTEAYGEDATYDRAIQIYEAYLEKDMEADGTRYLEAALKTEPKNAEDYCNRGKVYYYMEDYSNAQKELTEAVNQKSTEGMLLLGMVCRAQGDTSNARSMYQQYVSADGSDPAKGYNGLSLCDMDDGSYDSALENISKGLEDASTEEMQDLLFNEIVVYEKKLDFSTALSKMQEYIKMFPDDENAAKELTFLQSRNGELSNDTASDTTENTDAEAASDAGDAADTSDEAGEEEY
;
A
#
# COMPACT_ATOMS: atom_id res chain seq x y z
N MET A 1 -36.61 52.43 4.16
CA MET A 1 -37.13 51.50 3.15
C MET A 1 -36.38 51.74 1.86
N LEU A 2 -35.42 50.90 1.52
CA LEU A 2 -34.86 50.75 0.17
C LEU A 2 -34.33 49.33 0.09
N THR A 3 -35.11 48.49 -0.57
CA THR A 3 -34.75 47.11 -0.93
C THR A 3 -33.86 47.15 -2.14
N ALA A 4 -32.55 46.82 -1.98
CA ALA A 4 -31.67 46.58 -3.11
C ALA A 4 -31.83 45.12 -3.52
N GLY A 5 -32.54 44.88 -4.62
CA GLY A 5 -32.61 43.59 -5.26
C GLY A 5 -31.26 43.27 -5.94
N LEU A 6 -30.59 42.27 -5.44
CA LEU A 6 -29.46 41.64 -6.13
C LEU A 6 -30.02 40.76 -7.25
N THR A 7 -30.02 41.31 -8.46
CA THR A 7 -30.20 40.52 -9.70
C THR A 7 -28.92 39.70 -9.92
N PHE A 8 -29.01 38.42 -9.72
CA PHE A 8 -28.01 37.44 -10.19
C PHE A 8 -28.04 37.46 -11.73
N GLY A 9 -27.11 38.18 -12.32
CA GLY A 9 -26.87 38.13 -13.77
C GLY A 9 -26.31 36.76 -14.11
N MET A 10 -27.10 35.94 -14.84
CA MET A 10 -26.59 34.77 -15.54
C MET A 10 -25.61 35.24 -16.60
N LEU A 11 -24.32 35.07 -16.34
CA LEU A 11 -23.28 35.21 -17.36
C LEU A 11 -23.29 33.93 -18.23
N THR A 12 -23.95 34.03 -19.36
CA THR A 12 -23.83 33.08 -20.47
C THR A 12 -22.47 33.28 -21.13
N GLY A 13 -21.50 32.49 -20.73
CA GLY A 13 -20.16 32.55 -21.29
C GLY A 13 -19.20 31.50 -20.71
N CYS A 14 -19.68 30.31 -20.33
CA CYS A 14 -18.98 29.41 -19.39
C CYS A 14 -18.42 28.11 -19.98
N GLY A 15 -18.52 27.81 -21.25
CA GLY A 15 -17.94 26.57 -21.80
C GLY A 15 -16.40 26.45 -21.67
N GLY A 16 -15.72 27.54 -21.32
CA GLY A 16 -14.28 27.58 -21.11
C GLY A 16 -13.84 27.27 -19.69
N GLU A 17 -14.63 27.69 -18.70
CA GLU A 17 -14.28 27.50 -17.26
C GLU A 17 -14.60 26.08 -16.79
N GLU A 18 -15.77 25.56 -17.14
CA GLU A 18 -16.17 24.17 -16.86
C GLU A 18 -15.19 23.17 -17.48
N LYS A 19 -14.79 23.43 -18.75
CA LYS A 19 -13.76 22.61 -19.40
C LYS A 19 -12.43 22.67 -18.65
N LYS A 20 -11.99 23.87 -18.25
CA LYS A 20 -10.74 24.04 -17.52
C LYS A 20 -10.75 23.31 -16.18
N THR A 21 -11.86 23.39 -15.44
CA THR A 21 -12.04 22.67 -14.16
C THR A 21 -11.95 21.15 -14.36
N TYR A 22 -12.63 20.61 -15.37
CA TYR A 22 -12.57 19.20 -15.69
C TYR A 22 -11.17 18.75 -16.13
N ASP A 23 -10.53 19.51 -17.03
CA ASP A 23 -9.19 19.19 -17.52
C ASP A 23 -8.15 19.25 -16.39
N GLN A 24 -8.32 20.17 -15.42
CA GLN A 24 -7.48 20.23 -14.23
C GLN A 24 -7.71 19.01 -13.32
N ALA A 25 -8.96 18.63 -13.09
CA ALA A 25 -9.27 17.42 -12.31
C ALA A 25 -8.66 16.16 -12.93
N CYS A 26 -8.64 16.06 -14.26
CA CYS A 26 -7.95 14.97 -14.95
C CYS A 26 -6.42 15.00 -14.72
N ALA A 27 -5.83 16.20 -14.72
CA ALA A 27 -4.40 16.36 -14.44
C ALA A 27 -4.07 16.02 -12.98
N ASP A 28 -4.90 16.47 -12.04
CA ASP A 28 -4.74 16.19 -10.61
C ASP A 28 -4.86 14.68 -10.34
N LEU A 29 -5.83 13.99 -10.98
CA LEU A 29 -5.98 12.54 -10.90
C LEU A 29 -4.72 11.82 -11.42
N ALA A 30 -4.20 12.25 -12.56
CA ALA A 30 -3.00 11.66 -13.16
C ALA A 30 -1.73 11.90 -12.34
N GLN A 31 -1.71 12.92 -11.48
CA GLN A 31 -0.61 13.27 -10.59
C GLN A 31 -0.78 12.68 -9.18
N GLY A 32 -1.84 11.88 -8.93
CA GLY A 32 -2.12 11.33 -7.61
C GLY A 32 -2.70 12.33 -6.60
N SER A 33 -3.05 13.55 -7.05
CA SER A 33 -3.67 14.58 -6.19
C SER A 33 -5.19 14.33 -6.06
N TYR A 34 -5.56 13.21 -5.45
CA TYR A 34 -6.92 12.67 -5.50
C TYR A 34 -7.99 13.57 -4.87
N ASP A 35 -7.68 14.27 -3.78
CA ASP A 35 -8.60 15.23 -3.16
C ASP A 35 -8.95 16.41 -4.08
N TYR A 36 -7.94 16.98 -4.75
CA TYR A 36 -8.15 18.05 -5.72
C TYR A 36 -8.89 17.55 -6.96
N ALA A 37 -8.55 16.37 -7.45
CA ALA A 37 -9.25 15.71 -8.54
C ALA A 37 -10.73 15.52 -8.20
N LEU A 38 -11.05 15.00 -7.02
CA LEU A 38 -12.42 14.79 -6.56
C LEU A 38 -13.22 16.08 -6.50
N GLN A 39 -12.66 17.17 -5.94
CA GLN A 39 -13.30 18.48 -5.89
C GLN A 39 -13.58 19.02 -7.30
N GLY A 40 -12.64 18.87 -8.23
CA GLY A 40 -12.79 19.29 -9.62
C GLY A 40 -13.87 18.50 -10.37
N TYR A 41 -13.94 17.18 -10.16
CA TYR A 41 -14.99 16.33 -10.74
C TYR A 41 -16.36 16.64 -10.15
N GLN A 42 -16.49 16.85 -8.83
CA GLN A 42 -17.76 17.27 -8.20
C GLN A 42 -18.25 18.61 -8.73
N SER A 43 -17.34 19.55 -8.97
CA SER A 43 -17.66 20.84 -9.63
C SER A 43 -18.17 20.63 -11.05
N SER A 44 -17.55 19.73 -11.82
CA SER A 44 -17.96 19.38 -13.18
C SER A 44 -19.33 18.71 -13.23
N ILE A 45 -19.62 17.79 -12.29
CA ILE A 45 -20.93 17.16 -12.12
C ILE A 45 -22.00 18.21 -11.84
N THR A 46 -21.72 19.13 -10.90
CA THR A 46 -22.64 20.20 -10.53
C THR A 46 -22.94 21.13 -11.69
N ALA A 47 -21.94 21.43 -12.51
CA ALA A 47 -22.07 22.25 -13.71
C ALA A 47 -22.75 21.51 -14.89
N GLY A 48 -22.94 20.19 -14.80
CA GLY A 48 -23.49 19.37 -15.88
C GLY A 48 -22.52 19.17 -17.05
N TYR A 49 -21.20 19.38 -16.81
CA TYR A 49 -20.18 19.24 -17.83
C TYR A 49 -19.54 17.85 -17.77
N LYS A 50 -19.61 17.08 -18.88
CA LYS A 50 -19.08 15.72 -18.97
C LYS A 50 -19.45 14.85 -17.76
N THR A 51 -20.73 14.88 -17.39
CA THR A 51 -21.25 14.32 -16.13
C THR A 51 -20.86 12.86 -15.94
N ALA A 52 -21.02 12.03 -16.96
CA ALA A 52 -20.69 10.61 -16.88
C ALA A 52 -19.18 10.37 -16.68
N GLU A 53 -18.34 11.09 -17.45
CA GLU A 53 -16.88 11.02 -17.31
C GLU A 53 -16.41 11.59 -15.96
N ALA A 54 -17.08 12.64 -15.46
CA ALA A 54 -16.77 13.23 -14.17
C ALA A 54 -17.16 12.30 -13.02
N TYR A 55 -18.28 11.59 -13.10
CA TYR A 55 -18.62 10.54 -12.15
C TYR A 55 -17.59 9.41 -12.13
N ARG A 56 -17.12 8.97 -13.31
CA ARG A 56 -16.03 8.00 -13.40
C ARG A 56 -14.77 8.51 -12.70
N GLY A 57 -14.34 9.74 -13.00
CA GLY A 57 -13.16 10.33 -12.38
C GLY A 57 -13.29 10.47 -10.86
N ALA A 58 -14.47 10.89 -10.37
CA ALA A 58 -14.75 10.95 -8.94
C ALA A 58 -14.72 9.56 -8.28
N GLY A 59 -15.25 8.53 -8.98
CA GLY A 59 -15.17 7.15 -8.50
C GLY A 59 -13.73 6.66 -8.36
N ILE A 60 -12.89 6.91 -9.36
CA ILE A 60 -11.47 6.54 -9.31
C ILE A 60 -10.74 7.28 -8.19
N ALA A 61 -10.95 8.60 -8.06
CA ALA A 61 -10.35 9.38 -6.97
C ALA A 61 -10.77 8.84 -5.60
N ASN A 62 -12.05 8.50 -5.41
CA ASN A 62 -12.54 7.93 -4.17
C ASN A 62 -11.96 6.54 -3.87
N ILE A 63 -11.71 5.69 -4.88
CA ILE A 63 -11.03 4.41 -4.69
C ILE A 63 -9.63 4.63 -4.11
N HIS A 64 -8.86 5.57 -4.68
CA HIS A 64 -7.51 5.89 -4.19
C HIS A 64 -7.50 6.55 -2.81
N LEU A 65 -8.57 7.23 -2.43
CA LEU A 65 -8.75 7.81 -1.09
C LEU A 65 -9.28 6.80 -0.06
N GLY A 66 -9.56 5.54 -0.45
CA GLY A 66 -10.16 4.54 0.43
C GLY A 66 -11.67 4.75 0.66
N ASN A 67 -12.29 5.74 0.03
CA ASN A 67 -13.72 6.07 0.16
C ASN A 67 -14.57 5.16 -0.72
N TYR A 68 -14.52 3.86 -0.49
CA TYR A 68 -15.09 2.86 -1.42
C TYR A 68 -16.61 3.01 -1.62
N GLN A 69 -17.37 3.36 -0.57
CA GLN A 69 -18.82 3.57 -0.71
C GLN A 69 -19.13 4.76 -1.61
N ASP A 70 -18.42 5.88 -1.45
CA ASP A 70 -18.59 7.07 -2.30
C ASP A 70 -18.14 6.79 -3.75
N ALA A 71 -17.15 5.90 -3.93
CA ALA A 71 -16.75 5.42 -5.24
C ALA A 71 -17.87 4.63 -5.92
N ILE A 72 -18.47 3.67 -5.22
CA ILE A 72 -19.60 2.86 -5.70
C ILE A 72 -20.78 3.76 -6.10
N ASP A 73 -21.12 4.75 -5.25
CA ASP A 73 -22.20 5.69 -5.51
C ASP A 73 -21.92 6.57 -6.73
N SER A 74 -20.71 7.09 -6.85
CA SER A 74 -20.28 7.88 -7.99
C SER A 74 -20.36 7.09 -9.30
N LEU A 75 -19.79 5.89 -9.31
CA LEU A 75 -19.78 5.01 -10.49
C LEU A 75 -21.19 4.53 -10.87
N THR A 76 -22.03 4.27 -9.87
CA THR A 76 -23.46 3.91 -10.11
C THR A 76 -24.22 5.08 -10.76
N ASN A 77 -24.00 6.32 -10.30
CA ASN A 77 -24.58 7.51 -10.93
C ASN A 77 -24.10 7.69 -12.37
N GLY A 78 -22.80 7.47 -12.61
CA GLY A 78 -22.22 7.51 -13.96
C GLY A 78 -22.79 6.44 -14.89
N LEU A 79 -22.99 5.22 -14.41
CA LEU A 79 -23.61 4.11 -15.16
C LEU A 79 -25.06 4.39 -15.54
N ASN A 80 -25.78 5.15 -14.70
CA ASN A 80 -27.17 5.56 -14.95
C ASN A 80 -27.27 6.79 -15.86
N ASP A 81 -26.18 7.47 -16.19
CA ASP A 81 -26.21 8.60 -17.13
C ASP A 81 -26.48 8.06 -18.55
N GLU A 82 -27.57 8.53 -19.16
CA GLU A 82 -27.95 8.15 -20.52
C GLU A 82 -26.92 8.54 -21.58
N LYS A 83 -26.04 9.52 -21.29
CA LYS A 83 -24.98 9.98 -22.18
C LYS A 83 -23.72 9.10 -22.11
N ALA A 84 -23.64 8.21 -21.11
CA ALA A 84 -22.51 7.31 -20.98
C ALA A 84 -22.47 6.30 -22.13
N GLY A 85 -21.41 6.39 -22.94
CA GLY A 85 -21.17 5.45 -24.03
C GLY A 85 -20.78 4.05 -23.53
N LYS A 86 -20.90 3.05 -24.44
CA LYS A 86 -20.65 1.65 -24.10
C LYS A 86 -19.26 1.42 -23.48
N ALA A 87 -18.23 2.03 -24.04
CA ALA A 87 -16.84 1.88 -23.52
C ALA A 87 -16.70 2.46 -22.10
N LEU A 88 -17.29 3.67 -21.87
CA LEU A 88 -17.26 4.31 -20.55
C LEU A 88 -18.02 3.49 -19.51
N LYS A 89 -19.16 2.86 -19.90
CA LYS A 89 -19.92 1.96 -19.00
C LYS A 89 -19.13 0.70 -18.65
N LYS A 90 -18.40 0.09 -19.62
CA LYS A 90 -17.51 -1.03 -19.34
C LYS A 90 -16.50 -0.66 -18.27
N ASP A 91 -15.85 0.47 -18.46
CA ASP A 91 -14.79 0.94 -17.58
C ASP A 91 -15.34 1.28 -16.17
N MET A 92 -16.48 1.96 -16.06
CA MET A 92 -17.13 2.22 -14.77
C MET A 92 -17.59 0.96 -14.04
N LEU A 93 -18.04 -0.07 -14.76
CA LEU A 93 -18.36 -1.38 -14.16
C LEU A 93 -17.13 -2.03 -13.55
N ALA A 94 -15.99 -1.99 -14.26
CA ALA A 94 -14.74 -2.55 -13.73
C ALA A 94 -14.26 -1.81 -12.47
N TYR A 95 -14.29 -0.47 -12.47
CA TYR A 95 -13.96 0.31 -11.27
C TYR A 95 -14.95 0.09 -10.13
N ARG A 96 -16.26 -0.08 -10.42
CA ARG A 96 -17.23 -0.34 -9.37
C ARG A 96 -17.01 -1.71 -8.74
N ALA A 97 -16.78 -2.75 -9.55
CA ALA A 97 -16.40 -4.06 -9.04
C ALA A 97 -15.12 -4.01 -8.20
N THR A 98 -14.14 -3.18 -8.59
CA THR A 98 -12.93 -2.96 -7.78
C THR A 98 -13.26 -2.32 -6.42
N ALA A 99 -14.10 -1.28 -6.40
CA ALA A 99 -14.51 -0.62 -5.16
C ALA A 99 -15.34 -1.55 -4.25
N GLU A 100 -16.24 -2.34 -4.85
CA GLU A 100 -17.04 -3.35 -4.16
C GLU A 100 -16.16 -4.46 -3.56
N LEU A 101 -15.17 -4.95 -4.31
CA LEU A 101 -14.19 -5.92 -3.82
C LEU A 101 -13.40 -5.36 -2.62
N LYS A 102 -12.89 -4.13 -2.74
CA LYS A 102 -12.15 -3.46 -1.65
C LYS A 102 -13.03 -3.19 -0.42
N SER A 103 -14.35 -3.07 -0.59
CA SER A 103 -15.32 -2.95 0.51
C SER A 103 -15.77 -4.29 1.10
N GLY A 104 -15.28 -5.43 0.57
CA GLY A 104 -15.75 -6.75 0.96
C GLY A 104 -17.16 -7.12 0.43
N LEU A 105 -17.71 -6.33 -0.51
CA LEU A 105 -19.01 -6.60 -1.15
C LEU A 105 -18.84 -7.56 -2.33
N ASN A 106 -18.28 -8.73 -2.07
CA ASN A 106 -17.83 -9.69 -3.08
C ASN A 106 -18.94 -10.16 -4.02
N ASP A 107 -20.17 -10.36 -3.51
CA ASP A 107 -21.32 -10.76 -4.33
C ASP A 107 -21.70 -9.67 -5.35
N ALA A 108 -21.63 -8.39 -4.97
CA ALA A 108 -21.89 -7.27 -5.86
C ALA A 108 -20.78 -7.15 -6.93
N ALA A 109 -19.52 -7.23 -6.51
CA ALA A 109 -18.37 -7.24 -7.41
C ALA A 109 -18.48 -8.37 -8.45
N MET A 110 -18.87 -9.57 -8.04
CA MET A 110 -19.07 -10.70 -8.95
C MET A 110 -20.22 -10.45 -9.93
N ALA A 111 -21.32 -9.81 -9.48
CA ALA A 111 -22.43 -9.45 -10.37
C ALA A 111 -22.00 -8.45 -11.46
N ASP A 112 -21.13 -7.49 -11.13
CA ASP A 112 -20.55 -6.58 -12.10
C ASP A 112 -19.58 -7.30 -13.06
N CYS A 113 -18.76 -8.21 -12.57
CA CYS A 113 -17.90 -9.07 -13.41
C CYS A 113 -18.72 -9.92 -14.39
N GLN A 114 -19.83 -10.49 -13.95
CA GLN A 114 -20.75 -11.22 -14.82
C GLN A 114 -21.37 -10.30 -15.89
N THR A 115 -21.77 -9.08 -15.51
CA THR A 115 -22.27 -8.08 -16.46
C THR A 115 -21.20 -7.71 -17.50
N LEU A 116 -19.94 -7.59 -17.08
CA LEU A 116 -18.80 -7.36 -17.98
C LEU A 116 -18.65 -8.53 -18.97
N ALA A 117 -18.69 -9.78 -18.50
CA ALA A 117 -18.55 -10.95 -19.33
C ALA A 117 -19.72 -11.12 -20.34
N GLU A 118 -20.96 -10.81 -19.92
CA GLU A 118 -22.14 -10.96 -20.75
C GLU A 118 -22.33 -9.85 -21.79
N SER A 119 -21.98 -8.61 -21.44
CA SER A 119 -22.33 -7.43 -22.24
C SER A 119 -21.17 -6.83 -23.01
N TYR A 120 -19.92 -7.23 -22.68
CA TYR A 120 -18.69 -6.66 -23.24
C TYR A 120 -17.70 -7.75 -23.62
N SER A 121 -16.67 -7.39 -24.40
CA SER A 121 -15.52 -8.28 -24.59
C SER A 121 -14.65 -8.24 -23.36
N MET A 122 -14.28 -9.40 -22.84
CA MET A 122 -13.26 -9.52 -21.80
C MET A 122 -11.88 -9.16 -22.37
N ASP A 123 -11.05 -8.62 -21.53
CA ASP A 123 -9.63 -8.32 -21.77
C ASP A 123 -8.82 -8.71 -20.53
N ALA A 124 -7.50 -8.59 -20.60
CA ALA A 124 -6.60 -8.99 -19.52
C ALA A 124 -7.01 -8.39 -18.16
N GLU A 125 -7.41 -7.10 -18.13
CA GLU A 125 -7.85 -6.42 -16.90
C GLU A 125 -9.14 -6.98 -16.35
N THR A 126 -10.15 -7.21 -17.20
CA THR A 126 -11.42 -7.75 -16.75
C THR A 126 -11.32 -9.21 -16.32
N TYR A 127 -10.48 -10.01 -16.95
CA TYR A 127 -10.14 -11.34 -16.47
C TYR A 127 -9.41 -11.31 -15.14
N TYR A 128 -8.40 -10.45 -14.99
CA TYR A 128 -7.67 -10.28 -13.74
C TYR A 128 -8.60 -9.89 -12.58
N LEU A 129 -9.42 -8.86 -12.77
CA LEU A 129 -10.41 -8.42 -11.77
C LEU A 129 -11.37 -9.55 -11.38
N THR A 130 -11.91 -10.28 -12.38
CA THR A 130 -12.80 -11.42 -12.10
C THR A 130 -12.08 -12.51 -11.31
N GLY A 131 -10.81 -12.75 -11.60
CA GLY A 131 -9.95 -13.66 -10.86
C GLY A 131 -9.78 -13.24 -9.39
N CYS A 132 -9.54 -11.94 -9.14
CA CYS A 132 -9.42 -11.40 -7.78
C CYS A 132 -10.73 -11.52 -7.00
N VAL A 133 -11.88 -11.21 -7.63
CA VAL A 133 -13.20 -11.37 -7.00
C VAL A 133 -13.50 -12.84 -6.68
N ALA A 134 -13.23 -13.75 -7.62
CA ALA A 134 -13.40 -15.18 -7.42
C ALA A 134 -12.53 -15.70 -6.27
N LEU A 135 -11.28 -15.21 -6.18
CA LEU A 135 -10.35 -15.55 -5.11
C LEU A 135 -10.84 -15.03 -3.75
N ALA A 136 -11.38 -13.81 -3.69
CA ALA A 136 -12.00 -13.26 -2.48
C ALA A 136 -13.24 -14.04 -2.02
N MET A 137 -13.91 -14.72 -2.93
CA MET A 137 -15.07 -15.61 -2.66
C MET A 137 -14.65 -17.07 -2.44
N ASP A 138 -13.37 -17.37 -2.31
CA ASP A 138 -12.80 -18.72 -2.17
C ASP A 138 -13.16 -19.67 -3.33
N SER A 139 -13.49 -19.10 -4.50
CA SER A 139 -13.79 -19.83 -5.76
C SER A 139 -12.50 -20.09 -6.54
N TYR A 140 -11.61 -20.92 -6.00
CA TYR A 140 -10.23 -21.08 -6.46
C TYR A 140 -10.10 -21.56 -7.92
N ASP A 141 -10.96 -22.47 -8.38
CA ASP A 141 -10.94 -22.95 -9.77
C ASP A 141 -11.31 -21.82 -10.76
N GLU A 142 -12.30 -20.99 -10.40
CA GLU A 142 -12.71 -19.85 -11.20
C GLU A 142 -11.63 -18.77 -11.21
N ALA A 143 -11.02 -18.48 -10.06
CA ALA A 143 -9.89 -17.56 -9.96
C ALA A 143 -8.72 -18.01 -10.85
N SER A 144 -8.32 -19.27 -10.74
CA SER A 144 -7.26 -19.88 -11.55
C SER A 144 -7.54 -19.81 -13.05
N SER A 145 -8.80 -20.05 -13.47
CA SER A 145 -9.21 -19.96 -14.88
C SER A 145 -9.07 -18.52 -15.39
N ASN A 146 -9.61 -17.55 -14.65
CA ASN A 146 -9.59 -16.15 -15.03
C ASN A 146 -8.15 -15.57 -15.04
N PHE A 147 -7.32 -15.90 -14.06
CA PHE A 147 -5.92 -15.49 -14.08
C PHE A 147 -5.13 -16.12 -15.25
N THR A 148 -5.48 -17.33 -15.66
CA THR A 148 -4.87 -17.96 -16.84
C THR A 148 -5.23 -17.20 -18.12
N GLU A 149 -6.49 -16.80 -18.27
CA GLU A 149 -6.91 -15.97 -19.40
C GLU A 149 -6.26 -14.58 -19.35
N ALA A 150 -6.22 -13.94 -18.15
CA ALA A 150 -5.58 -12.64 -17.96
C ALA A 150 -4.11 -12.65 -18.39
N TYR A 151 -3.36 -13.66 -17.96
CA TYR A 151 -1.96 -13.81 -18.35
C TYR A 151 -1.81 -14.24 -19.82
N GLY A 152 -2.77 -14.99 -20.36
CA GLY A 152 -2.78 -15.36 -21.78
C GLY A 152 -2.95 -14.17 -22.72
N GLU A 153 -3.78 -13.19 -22.34
CA GLU A 153 -4.00 -11.95 -23.09
C GLU A 153 -2.85 -10.93 -22.90
N ASP A 154 -2.25 -10.90 -21.72
CA ASP A 154 -1.17 -9.97 -21.35
C ASP A 154 -0.05 -10.70 -20.58
N ALA A 155 0.82 -11.38 -21.31
CA ALA A 155 1.93 -12.16 -20.77
C ALA A 155 3.14 -11.26 -20.40
N THR A 156 2.92 -10.23 -19.59
CA THR A 156 3.96 -9.33 -19.09
C THR A 156 4.47 -9.75 -17.71
N TYR A 157 5.64 -9.22 -17.33
CA TYR A 157 6.16 -9.39 -15.96
C TYR A 157 5.20 -8.78 -14.92
N ASP A 158 4.64 -7.59 -15.20
CA ASP A 158 3.73 -6.91 -14.29
C ASP A 158 2.46 -7.73 -14.04
N ARG A 159 1.88 -8.30 -15.10
CA ARG A 159 0.70 -9.17 -14.95
C ARG A 159 1.01 -10.41 -14.12
N ALA A 160 2.17 -11.02 -14.32
CA ALA A 160 2.59 -12.17 -13.53
C ALA A 160 2.74 -11.82 -12.04
N ILE A 161 3.34 -10.66 -11.74
CA ILE A 161 3.52 -10.17 -10.38
C ILE A 161 2.16 -9.87 -9.74
N GLN A 162 1.27 -9.15 -10.43
CA GLN A 162 -0.08 -8.85 -9.92
C GLN A 162 -0.86 -10.13 -9.56
N ILE A 163 -0.80 -11.15 -10.42
CA ILE A 163 -1.46 -12.43 -10.13
C ILE A 163 -0.81 -13.14 -8.94
N TYR A 164 0.52 -13.10 -8.84
CA TYR A 164 1.23 -13.67 -7.70
C TYR A 164 0.84 -12.98 -6.40
N GLU A 165 0.81 -11.64 -6.38
CA GLU A 165 0.42 -10.84 -5.23
C GLU A 165 -1.02 -11.13 -4.79
N ALA A 166 -1.96 -11.30 -5.75
CA ALA A 166 -3.34 -11.67 -5.43
C ALA A 166 -3.43 -13.04 -4.73
N TYR A 167 -2.61 -14.01 -5.15
CA TYR A 167 -2.54 -15.30 -4.47
C TYR A 167 -1.82 -15.20 -3.12
N LEU A 168 -0.78 -14.36 -3.01
CA LEU A 168 -0.03 -14.14 -1.77
C LEU A 168 -0.93 -13.57 -0.66
N GLU A 169 -1.84 -12.64 -0.97
CA GLU A 169 -2.84 -12.12 -0.02
C GLU A 169 -3.73 -13.22 0.60
N LYS A 170 -3.78 -14.40 -0.02
CA LYS A 170 -4.54 -15.57 0.43
C LYS A 170 -3.65 -16.72 0.96
N ASP A 171 -2.38 -16.46 1.22
CA ASP A 171 -1.40 -17.49 1.61
C ASP A 171 -1.30 -18.66 0.59
N MET A 172 -1.55 -18.37 -0.71
CA MET A 172 -1.54 -19.35 -1.81
C MET A 172 -0.37 -19.13 -2.77
N GLU A 173 0.82 -18.87 -2.27
CA GLU A 173 2.02 -18.53 -3.04
C GLU A 173 2.33 -19.52 -4.16
N ALA A 174 2.14 -20.83 -3.89
CA ALA A 174 2.44 -21.88 -4.86
C ALA A 174 1.62 -21.77 -6.16
N ASP A 175 0.36 -21.29 -6.05
CA ASP A 175 -0.52 -21.10 -7.20
C ASP A 175 -0.12 -19.87 -8.03
N GLY A 176 0.40 -18.85 -7.37
CA GLY A 176 0.92 -17.64 -8.01
C GLY A 176 2.29 -17.84 -8.68
N THR A 177 3.19 -18.62 -8.07
CA THR A 177 4.57 -18.83 -8.51
C THR A 177 4.67 -19.27 -9.97
N ARG A 178 3.73 -20.09 -10.47
CA ARG A 178 3.73 -20.53 -11.87
C ARG A 178 3.68 -19.39 -12.89
N TYR A 179 3.08 -18.24 -12.55
CA TYR A 179 3.03 -17.07 -13.43
C TYR A 179 4.37 -16.33 -13.42
N LEU A 180 5.03 -16.26 -12.27
CA LEU A 180 6.40 -15.74 -12.17
C LEU A 180 7.37 -16.59 -13.00
N GLU A 181 7.29 -17.92 -12.87
CA GLU A 181 8.10 -18.85 -13.70
C GLU A 181 7.79 -18.73 -15.19
N ALA A 182 6.53 -18.45 -15.55
CA ALA A 182 6.16 -18.25 -16.95
C ALA A 182 6.73 -16.95 -17.50
N ALA A 183 6.72 -15.86 -16.72
CA ALA A 183 7.29 -14.57 -17.11
C ALA A 183 8.80 -14.65 -17.33
N LEU A 184 9.53 -15.45 -16.54
CA LEU A 184 10.98 -15.65 -16.68
C LEU A 184 11.41 -16.32 -18.00
N LYS A 185 10.49 -16.90 -18.75
CA LYS A 185 10.78 -17.47 -20.09
C LYS A 185 10.97 -16.37 -21.14
N THR A 186 10.54 -15.15 -20.84
CA THR A 186 10.76 -14.00 -21.71
C THR A 186 12.14 -13.39 -21.43
N GLU A 187 12.96 -13.20 -22.46
CA GLU A 187 14.27 -12.56 -22.31
C GLU A 187 14.12 -11.03 -22.25
N PRO A 188 14.81 -10.36 -21.30
CA PRO A 188 14.76 -8.91 -21.15
C PRO A 188 15.45 -8.22 -22.34
N LYS A 189 14.91 -7.07 -22.77
CA LYS A 189 15.39 -6.31 -23.93
C LYS A 189 15.89 -4.92 -23.58
N ASN A 190 15.46 -4.39 -22.44
CA ASN A 190 15.74 -3.03 -22.00
C ASN A 190 15.82 -2.95 -20.46
N ALA A 191 16.16 -1.79 -19.92
CA ALA A 191 16.32 -1.60 -18.49
C ALA A 191 15.05 -1.91 -17.67
N GLU A 192 13.88 -1.62 -18.21
CA GLU A 192 12.59 -1.89 -17.58
C GLU A 192 12.33 -3.39 -17.46
N ASP A 193 12.56 -4.15 -18.56
CA ASP A 193 12.46 -5.61 -18.53
C ASP A 193 13.42 -6.25 -17.50
N TYR A 194 14.64 -5.70 -17.37
CA TYR A 194 15.60 -6.14 -16.34
C TYR A 194 15.11 -5.81 -14.93
N CYS A 195 14.51 -4.64 -14.70
CA CYS A 195 13.88 -4.30 -13.43
C CYS A 195 12.77 -5.27 -13.08
N ASN A 196 11.83 -5.47 -13.99
CA ASN A 196 10.68 -6.35 -13.78
C ASN A 196 11.11 -7.81 -13.56
N ARG A 197 12.09 -8.29 -14.31
CA ARG A 197 12.65 -9.62 -14.09
C ARG A 197 13.36 -9.74 -12.75
N GLY A 198 14.02 -8.68 -12.31
CA GLY A 198 14.61 -8.58 -10.98
C GLY A 198 13.55 -8.62 -9.87
N LYS A 199 12.40 -7.95 -10.05
CA LYS A 199 11.24 -8.05 -9.15
C LYS A 199 10.71 -9.48 -9.07
N VAL A 200 10.55 -10.16 -10.22
CA VAL A 200 10.12 -11.56 -10.26
C VAL A 200 11.04 -12.45 -9.43
N TYR A 201 12.35 -12.34 -9.63
CA TYR A 201 13.31 -13.11 -8.82
C TYR A 201 13.27 -12.72 -7.33
N TYR A 202 13.02 -11.45 -7.01
CA TYR A 202 12.85 -11.00 -5.62
C TYR A 202 11.67 -11.69 -4.94
N TYR A 203 10.50 -11.72 -5.58
CA TYR A 203 9.31 -12.44 -5.09
C TYR A 203 9.52 -13.95 -4.96
N MET A 204 10.39 -14.52 -5.79
CA MET A 204 10.79 -15.93 -5.68
C MET A 204 11.91 -16.16 -4.66
N GLU A 205 12.31 -15.12 -3.91
CA GLU A 205 13.44 -15.14 -2.95
C GLU A 205 14.80 -15.54 -3.57
N ASP A 206 14.89 -15.58 -4.92
CA ASP A 206 16.14 -15.77 -5.63
C ASP A 206 16.93 -14.47 -5.74
N TYR A 207 17.37 -13.96 -4.56
CA TYR A 207 18.06 -12.69 -4.47
C TYR A 207 19.35 -12.64 -5.31
N SER A 208 19.96 -13.80 -5.58
CA SER A 208 21.17 -13.88 -6.41
C SER A 208 20.90 -13.51 -7.87
N ASN A 209 19.84 -14.07 -8.46
CA ASN A 209 19.42 -13.72 -9.81
C ASN A 209 18.77 -12.33 -9.84
N ALA A 210 17.99 -11.94 -8.83
CA ALA A 210 17.46 -10.59 -8.70
C ALA A 210 18.57 -9.53 -8.76
N GLN A 211 19.63 -9.70 -7.96
CA GLN A 211 20.79 -8.80 -7.95
C GLN A 211 21.47 -8.70 -9.33
N LYS A 212 21.60 -9.81 -10.03
CA LYS A 212 22.21 -9.84 -11.36
C LYS A 212 21.40 -9.04 -12.38
N GLU A 213 20.09 -9.29 -12.45
CA GLU A 213 19.19 -8.60 -13.38
C GLU A 213 19.11 -7.11 -13.06
N LEU A 214 18.96 -6.75 -11.80
CA LEU A 214 18.90 -5.35 -11.36
C LEU A 214 20.22 -4.60 -11.56
N THR A 215 21.37 -5.28 -11.41
CA THR A 215 22.67 -4.70 -11.75
C THR A 215 22.71 -4.32 -13.22
N GLU A 216 22.16 -5.15 -14.12
CA GLU A 216 22.09 -4.81 -15.53
C GLU A 216 21.15 -3.65 -15.82
N ALA A 217 20.01 -3.53 -15.09
CA ALA A 217 19.13 -2.37 -15.16
C ALA A 217 19.85 -1.07 -14.73
N VAL A 218 20.62 -1.13 -13.63
CA VAL A 218 21.41 0.01 -13.15
C VAL A 218 22.51 0.40 -14.15
N ASN A 219 23.20 -0.57 -14.79
CA ASN A 219 24.17 -0.33 -15.86
C ASN A 219 23.55 0.42 -17.04
N GLN A 220 22.25 0.19 -17.31
CA GLN A 220 21.45 0.89 -18.31
C GLN A 220 20.83 2.20 -17.77
N LYS A 221 21.25 2.65 -16.58
CA LYS A 221 20.83 3.89 -15.91
C LYS A 221 19.36 3.90 -15.48
N SER A 222 18.81 2.76 -15.12
CA SER A 222 17.48 2.70 -14.51
C SER A 222 17.52 3.26 -13.09
N THR A 223 16.74 4.30 -12.84
CA THR A 223 16.52 4.84 -11.49
C THR A 223 15.76 3.83 -10.63
N GLU A 224 14.72 3.21 -11.18
CA GLU A 224 13.98 2.14 -10.50
C GLU A 224 14.88 0.93 -10.16
N GLY A 225 15.79 0.57 -11.08
CA GLY A 225 16.77 -0.48 -10.82
C GLY A 225 17.64 -0.20 -9.59
N MET A 226 17.99 1.07 -9.30
CA MET A 226 18.75 1.43 -8.10
C MET A 226 17.92 1.16 -6.83
N LEU A 227 16.64 1.55 -6.82
CA LEU A 227 15.73 1.32 -5.69
C LEU A 227 15.59 -0.18 -5.40
N LEU A 228 15.25 -0.95 -6.42
CA LEU A 228 15.05 -2.40 -6.31
C LEU A 228 16.33 -3.15 -5.94
N LEU A 229 17.49 -2.73 -6.48
CA LEU A 229 18.77 -3.32 -6.11
C LEU A 229 19.11 -3.04 -4.65
N GLY A 230 18.77 -1.85 -4.15
CA GLY A 230 18.86 -1.53 -2.73
C GLY A 230 18.04 -2.48 -1.85
N MET A 231 16.80 -2.76 -2.26
CA MET A 231 15.92 -3.71 -1.57
C MET A 231 16.52 -5.13 -1.55
N VAL A 232 17.00 -5.62 -2.70
CA VAL A 232 17.64 -6.94 -2.80
C VAL A 232 18.89 -7.04 -1.94
N CYS A 233 19.77 -6.03 -1.98
CA CYS A 233 20.96 -6.00 -1.14
C CYS A 233 20.60 -6.04 0.35
N ARG A 234 19.57 -5.28 0.75
CA ARG A 234 19.09 -5.29 2.14
C ARG A 234 18.53 -6.68 2.53
N ALA A 235 17.73 -7.33 1.67
CA ALA A 235 17.21 -8.68 1.89
C ALA A 235 18.32 -9.73 2.05
N GLN A 236 19.47 -9.52 1.38
CA GLN A 236 20.68 -10.36 1.54
C GLN A 236 21.50 -10.00 2.78
N GLY A 237 21.11 -9.00 3.57
CA GLY A 237 21.87 -8.49 4.71
C GLY A 237 23.09 -7.61 4.33
N ASP A 238 23.22 -7.24 3.06
CA ASP A 238 24.27 -6.33 2.59
C ASP A 238 23.83 -4.86 2.71
N THR A 239 23.69 -4.40 3.96
CA THR A 239 23.22 -3.06 4.29
C THR A 239 24.12 -1.97 3.66
N SER A 240 25.42 -2.25 3.48
CA SER A 240 26.38 -1.30 2.91
C SER A 240 26.07 -1.01 1.43
N ASN A 241 25.88 -2.04 0.62
CA ASN A 241 25.51 -1.88 -0.78
C ASN A 241 24.09 -1.35 -0.92
N ALA A 242 23.13 -1.80 -0.09
CA ALA A 242 21.78 -1.27 -0.05
C ALA A 242 21.78 0.24 0.15
N ARG A 243 22.49 0.74 1.16
CA ARG A 243 22.65 2.18 1.45
C ARG A 243 23.24 2.95 0.27
N SER A 244 24.27 2.38 -0.38
CA SER A 244 24.86 3.00 -1.57
C SER A 244 23.87 3.15 -2.71
N MET A 245 23.02 2.16 -2.94
CA MET A 245 21.99 2.20 -3.99
C MET A 245 20.89 3.22 -3.66
N TYR A 246 20.39 3.26 -2.43
CA TYR A 246 19.41 4.25 -2.02
C TYR A 246 19.93 5.69 -2.08
N GLN A 247 21.20 5.93 -1.71
CA GLN A 247 21.83 7.25 -1.84
C GLN A 247 21.94 7.70 -3.30
N GLN A 248 22.30 6.78 -4.21
CA GLN A 248 22.31 7.05 -5.64
C GLN A 248 20.89 7.33 -6.16
N TYR A 249 19.91 6.56 -5.71
CA TYR A 249 18.51 6.75 -6.07
C TYR A 249 18.00 8.13 -5.66
N VAL A 250 18.17 8.54 -4.39
CA VAL A 250 17.75 9.87 -3.89
C VAL A 250 18.39 11.02 -4.72
N SER A 251 19.59 10.81 -5.25
CA SER A 251 20.34 11.81 -6.03
C SER A 251 20.04 11.76 -7.53
N ALA A 252 19.26 10.79 -8.00
CA ALA A 252 18.99 10.60 -9.41
C ALA A 252 17.85 11.50 -9.91
N ASP A 253 17.96 12.01 -11.13
CA ASP A 253 16.89 12.78 -11.77
C ASP A 253 15.65 11.87 -11.96
N GLY A 254 14.48 12.38 -11.58
CA GLY A 254 13.20 11.67 -11.71
C GLY A 254 12.99 10.56 -10.67
N SER A 255 13.83 10.50 -9.63
CA SER A 255 13.57 9.65 -8.48
C SER A 255 12.44 10.23 -7.61
N ASP A 256 11.90 9.37 -6.77
CA ASP A 256 11.04 9.75 -5.67
C ASP A 256 11.88 9.74 -4.37
N PRO A 257 12.27 10.91 -3.84
CA PRO A 257 13.15 10.94 -2.68
C PRO A 257 12.58 10.24 -1.45
N ALA A 258 11.24 10.24 -1.26
CA ALA A 258 10.59 9.60 -0.13
C ALA A 258 10.89 8.10 -0.07
N LYS A 259 10.79 7.38 -1.21
CA LYS A 259 11.14 5.95 -1.31
C LYS A 259 12.62 5.69 -0.98
N GLY A 260 13.49 6.55 -1.47
CA GLY A 260 14.92 6.43 -1.20
C GLY A 260 15.27 6.65 0.28
N TYR A 261 14.67 7.68 0.91
CA TYR A 261 14.85 7.93 2.34
C TYR A 261 14.21 6.85 3.21
N ASN A 262 13.09 6.28 2.78
CA ASN A 262 12.51 5.10 3.43
C ASN A 262 13.52 3.93 3.42
N GLY A 263 14.10 3.61 2.26
CA GLY A 263 15.14 2.59 2.15
C GLY A 263 16.38 2.86 3.02
N LEU A 264 16.83 4.12 3.11
CA LEU A 264 17.92 4.53 3.98
C LEU A 264 17.56 4.36 5.46
N SER A 265 16.34 4.72 5.86
CA SER A 265 15.87 4.56 7.23
C SER A 265 15.85 3.08 7.65
N LEU A 266 15.39 2.21 6.76
CA LEU A 266 15.39 0.76 7.00
C LEU A 266 16.81 0.21 7.15
N CYS A 267 17.79 0.68 6.35
CA CYS A 267 19.19 0.33 6.55
C CYS A 267 19.73 0.79 7.90
N ASP A 268 19.36 2.01 8.34
CA ASP A 268 19.74 2.52 9.66
C ASP A 268 19.12 1.72 10.81
N MET A 269 17.88 1.26 10.64
CA MET A 269 17.20 0.38 11.60
C MET A 269 17.89 -0.97 11.71
N ASP A 270 18.29 -1.56 10.57
CA ASP A 270 19.03 -2.84 10.53
C ASP A 270 20.40 -2.73 11.23
N ASP A 271 21.06 -1.57 11.10
CA ASP A 271 22.34 -1.28 11.76
C ASP A 271 22.18 -0.80 13.23
N GLY A 272 20.95 -0.65 13.74
CA GLY A 272 20.65 -0.14 15.08
C GLY A 272 20.93 1.38 15.24
N SER A 273 21.07 2.11 14.14
CA SER A 273 21.35 3.56 14.10
C SER A 273 20.04 4.37 14.13
N TYR A 274 19.26 4.19 15.18
CA TYR A 274 17.88 4.68 15.28
C TYR A 274 17.70 6.20 15.12
N ASP A 275 18.67 7.01 15.61
CA ASP A 275 18.59 8.47 15.44
C ASP A 275 18.79 8.87 13.97
N SER A 276 19.65 8.17 13.23
CA SER A 276 19.81 8.35 11.79
C SER A 276 18.56 7.89 11.02
N ALA A 277 17.93 6.80 11.45
CA ALA A 277 16.67 6.33 10.87
C ALA A 277 15.58 7.41 10.98
N LEU A 278 15.40 8.02 12.16
CA LEU A 278 14.45 9.12 12.37
C LEU A 278 14.77 10.35 11.49
N GLU A 279 16.05 10.67 11.31
CA GLU A 279 16.48 11.76 10.42
C GLU A 279 16.10 11.48 8.96
N ASN A 280 16.32 10.25 8.47
CA ASN A 280 15.95 9.85 7.13
C ASN A 280 14.41 9.78 6.94
N ILE A 281 13.68 9.28 7.92
CA ILE A 281 12.20 9.32 7.91
C ILE A 281 11.72 10.77 7.81
N SER A 282 12.26 11.68 8.62
CA SER A 282 11.88 13.10 8.56
C SER A 282 12.11 13.72 7.18
N LYS A 283 13.24 13.38 6.52
CA LYS A 283 13.53 13.84 5.15
C LYS A 283 12.58 13.26 4.12
N GLY A 284 12.23 11.98 4.28
CA GLY A 284 11.27 11.31 3.39
C GLY A 284 9.87 11.93 3.48
N LEU A 285 9.46 12.36 4.66
CA LEU A 285 8.15 12.97 4.89
C LEU A 285 7.99 14.39 4.30
N GLU A 286 9.07 15.07 3.90
CA GLU A 286 8.99 16.44 3.36
C GLU A 286 8.17 16.52 2.07
N ASP A 287 8.27 15.51 1.19
CA ASP A 287 7.62 15.47 -0.12
C ASP A 287 6.88 14.14 -0.37
N ALA A 288 6.57 13.38 0.68
CA ALA A 288 5.93 12.07 0.57
C ALA A 288 4.49 12.16 0.05
N SER A 289 4.11 11.26 -0.84
CA SER A 289 2.71 10.96 -1.15
C SER A 289 2.00 10.34 0.06
N THR A 290 0.67 10.17 -0.02
CA THR A 290 -0.09 9.54 1.08
C THR A 290 0.39 8.12 1.38
N GLU A 291 0.69 7.34 0.33
CA GLU A 291 1.18 5.95 0.47
C GLU A 291 2.57 5.91 1.12
N GLU A 292 3.50 6.72 0.64
CA GLU A 292 4.84 6.80 1.21
C GLU A 292 4.86 7.35 2.64
N MET A 293 3.95 8.28 2.93
CA MET A 293 3.75 8.81 4.29
C MET A 293 3.29 7.70 5.24
N GLN A 294 2.43 6.80 4.78
CA GLN A 294 1.98 5.64 5.56
C GLN A 294 3.17 4.78 5.99
N ASP A 295 4.00 4.37 5.04
CA ASP A 295 5.19 3.55 5.31
C ASP A 295 6.18 4.26 6.26
N LEU A 296 6.48 5.52 5.98
CA LEU A 296 7.44 6.30 6.75
C LEU A 296 7.00 6.51 8.20
N LEU A 297 5.71 6.85 8.41
CA LEU A 297 5.16 7.04 9.76
C LEU A 297 5.07 5.74 10.53
N PHE A 298 4.75 4.61 9.85
CA PHE A 298 4.78 3.30 10.50
C PHE A 298 6.22 2.92 10.91
N ASN A 299 7.20 3.15 10.03
CA ASN A 299 8.61 2.93 10.35
C ASN A 299 9.09 3.82 11.50
N GLU A 300 8.59 5.07 11.63
CA GLU A 300 8.89 5.94 12.77
C GLU A 300 8.46 5.28 14.09
N ILE A 301 7.27 4.70 14.11
CA ILE A 301 6.74 3.98 15.29
C ILE A 301 7.65 2.81 15.63
N VAL A 302 8.00 1.98 14.64
CA VAL A 302 8.90 0.83 14.81
C VAL A 302 10.27 1.25 15.34
N VAL A 303 10.80 2.41 14.91
CA VAL A 303 12.06 2.95 15.45
C VAL A 303 11.94 3.23 16.95
N TYR A 304 10.85 3.87 17.42
CA TYR A 304 10.64 4.12 18.84
C TYR A 304 10.49 2.84 19.64
N GLU A 305 9.85 1.81 19.08
CA GLU A 305 9.78 0.47 19.69
C GLU A 305 11.16 -0.16 19.85
N LYS A 306 11.98 -0.11 18.80
CA LYS A 306 13.37 -0.60 18.85
C LYS A 306 14.23 0.17 19.86
N LYS A 307 13.93 1.44 20.10
CA LYS A 307 14.53 2.25 21.17
C LYS A 307 13.96 1.94 22.55
N LEU A 308 12.97 1.07 22.65
CA LEU A 308 12.20 0.74 23.86
C LEU A 308 11.44 1.96 24.43
N ASP A 309 11.20 2.99 23.63
CA ASP A 309 10.38 4.15 23.97
C ASP A 309 8.90 3.89 23.60
N PHE A 310 8.30 2.95 24.29
CA PHE A 310 6.91 2.54 24.04
C PHE A 310 5.89 3.67 24.28
N SER A 311 6.23 4.66 25.10
CA SER A 311 5.34 5.82 25.33
C SER A 311 5.24 6.69 24.08
N THR A 312 6.38 7.00 23.45
CA THR A 312 6.40 7.78 22.21
C THR A 312 5.81 6.95 21.05
N ALA A 313 6.16 5.66 20.95
CA ALA A 313 5.57 4.77 19.94
C ALA A 313 4.05 4.72 20.02
N LEU A 314 3.46 4.59 21.24
CA LEU A 314 2.02 4.60 21.45
C LEU A 314 1.37 5.93 21.03
N SER A 315 1.99 7.06 21.36
CA SER A 315 1.48 8.38 20.95
C SER A 315 1.45 8.52 19.43
N LYS A 316 2.54 8.11 18.76
CA LYS A 316 2.65 8.12 17.30
C LYS A 316 1.65 7.17 16.64
N MET A 317 1.45 5.96 17.18
CA MET A 317 0.45 5.01 16.69
C MET A 317 -0.99 5.57 16.80
N GLN A 318 -1.31 6.28 17.89
CA GLN A 318 -2.61 6.93 18.04
C GLN A 318 -2.84 8.09 17.04
N GLU A 319 -1.78 8.74 16.57
CA GLU A 319 -1.84 9.72 15.50
C GLU A 319 -1.96 9.04 14.13
N TYR A 320 -1.19 7.97 13.90
CA TYR A 320 -1.20 7.17 12.68
C TYR A 320 -2.61 6.61 12.36
N ILE A 321 -3.28 5.98 13.32
CA ILE A 321 -4.62 5.39 13.11
C ILE A 321 -5.68 6.44 12.75
N LYS A 322 -5.52 7.70 13.18
CA LYS A 322 -6.44 8.77 12.78
C LYS A 322 -6.30 9.12 11.29
N MET A 323 -5.10 8.96 10.74
CA MET A 323 -4.81 9.21 9.33
C MET A 323 -5.11 7.98 8.46
N PHE A 324 -4.87 6.78 9.00
CA PHE A 324 -5.02 5.51 8.30
C PHE A 324 -5.91 4.54 9.12
N PRO A 325 -7.24 4.84 9.23
CA PRO A 325 -8.14 4.07 10.10
C PRO A 325 -8.38 2.65 9.65
N ASP A 326 -8.15 2.35 8.38
CA ASP A 326 -8.42 1.05 7.75
C ASP A 326 -7.19 0.12 7.76
N ASP A 327 -6.06 0.55 8.37
CA ASP A 327 -4.88 -0.30 8.54
C ASP A 327 -5.08 -1.32 9.66
N GLU A 328 -5.39 -2.55 9.28
CA GLU A 328 -5.62 -3.65 10.23
C GLU A 328 -4.37 -4.00 11.06
N ASN A 329 -3.18 -3.81 10.50
CA ASN A 329 -1.93 -4.08 11.22
C ASN A 329 -1.70 -3.04 12.30
N ALA A 330 -2.00 -1.78 12.02
CA ALA A 330 -1.92 -0.70 13.01
C ALA A 330 -2.85 -0.94 14.21
N ALA A 331 -4.03 -1.53 14.01
CA ALA A 331 -4.94 -1.86 15.11
C ALA A 331 -4.35 -2.94 16.04
N LYS A 332 -3.66 -3.94 15.49
CA LYS A 332 -2.95 -4.96 16.25
C LYS A 332 -1.77 -4.37 17.01
N GLU A 333 -0.98 -3.53 16.36
CA GLU A 333 0.19 -2.87 16.93
C GLU A 333 -0.21 -1.89 18.05
N LEU A 334 -1.31 -1.15 17.88
CA LEU A 334 -1.86 -0.31 18.95
C LEU A 334 -2.14 -1.12 20.22
N THR A 335 -2.75 -2.29 20.08
CA THR A 335 -3.04 -3.17 21.21
C THR A 335 -1.76 -3.65 21.91
N PHE A 336 -0.74 -4.00 21.13
CA PHE A 336 0.58 -4.36 21.66
C PHE A 336 1.20 -3.20 22.44
N LEU A 337 1.24 -2.00 21.86
CA LEU A 337 1.84 -0.81 22.49
C LEU A 337 1.09 -0.37 23.76
N GLN A 338 -0.23 -0.51 23.79
CA GLN A 338 -1.04 -0.24 25.00
C GLN A 338 -0.67 -1.20 26.13
N SER A 339 -0.49 -2.49 25.81
CA SER A 339 -0.06 -3.50 26.79
C SER A 339 1.32 -3.16 27.36
N ARG A 340 2.28 -2.85 26.49
CA ARG A 340 3.66 -2.54 26.89
C ARG A 340 3.74 -1.26 27.72
N ASN A 341 2.99 -0.22 27.37
CA ASN A 341 2.95 1.02 28.13
C ASN A 341 2.25 0.86 29.48
N GLY A 342 1.26 -0.03 29.56
CA GLY A 342 0.59 -0.39 30.81
C GLY A 342 1.48 -1.21 31.75
N GLU A 343 2.25 -2.14 31.24
CA GLU A 343 3.25 -2.90 32.00
C GLU A 343 4.35 -1.99 32.57
N LEU A 344 4.91 -1.07 31.76
CA LEU A 344 5.91 -0.11 32.21
C LEU A 344 5.38 0.85 33.29
N SER A 345 4.13 1.28 33.18
CA SER A 345 3.53 2.14 34.21
C SER A 345 3.27 1.41 35.52
N ASN A 346 3.07 0.10 35.49
CA ASN A 346 2.93 -0.71 36.70
C ASN A 346 4.28 -1.00 37.36
N ASP A 347 5.34 -1.23 36.58
CA ASP A 347 6.69 -1.47 37.09
C ASP A 347 7.28 -0.19 37.76
N THR A 348 7.06 0.98 37.17
CA THR A 348 7.50 2.24 37.81
C THR A 348 6.69 2.60 39.05
N ALA A 349 5.45 2.12 39.17
CA ALA A 349 4.63 2.32 40.36
C ALA A 349 5.03 1.36 41.52
N SER A 350 5.59 0.18 41.21
CA SER A 350 6.07 -0.77 42.23
C SER A 350 7.43 -0.39 42.82
N ASP A 351 8.28 0.31 42.07
CA ASP A 351 9.63 0.70 42.54
C ASP A 351 9.63 1.96 43.42
N THR A 352 8.50 2.65 43.54
CA THR A 352 8.34 3.84 44.43
C THR A 352 7.71 3.51 45.78
N THR A 353 7.32 2.23 46.06
CA THR A 353 6.67 1.84 47.32
C THR A 353 7.52 0.96 48.25
N GLU A 354 8.75 0.58 47.87
CA GLU A 354 9.65 -0.18 48.71
C GLU A 354 10.85 0.67 49.21
N ASN A 355 10.58 1.73 49.95
CA ASN A 355 11.64 2.35 50.78
C ASN A 355 11.06 3.12 52.00
N THR A 356 10.27 2.47 52.81
CA THR A 356 10.12 2.82 54.22
C THR A 356 9.78 1.56 54.98
N ASP A 357 10.64 1.23 55.97
CA ASP A 357 10.54 0.27 57.06
C ASP A 357 11.33 -1.04 56.90
N ALA A 358 12.60 -0.95 57.26
CA ALA A 358 13.38 -2.08 57.70
C ALA A 358 14.16 -1.73 58.97
N GLU A 359 13.57 -2.04 60.10
CA GLU A 359 14.33 -2.31 61.30
C GLU A 359 13.73 -3.50 62.05
N ALA A 360 14.65 -4.44 62.37
CA ALA A 360 14.64 -5.46 63.44
C ALA A 360 13.94 -6.83 63.15
N ALA A 361 14.69 -7.88 62.97
CA ALA A 361 14.98 -8.88 64.01
C ALA A 361 15.51 -10.19 63.38
N SER A 362 16.66 -10.53 63.85
CA SER A 362 17.44 -11.74 63.87
C SER A 362 16.67 -13.06 64.01
N ASP A 363 17.18 -14.10 63.36
CA ASP A 363 17.78 -15.32 63.97
C ASP A 363 17.33 -16.65 63.35
N ALA A 364 18.31 -17.45 63.04
CA ALA A 364 18.46 -18.89 63.14
C ALA A 364 17.77 -19.87 62.16
N GLY A 365 18.66 -20.68 61.58
CA GLY A 365 18.48 -22.14 61.44
C GLY A 365 18.31 -22.68 60.03
N ASP A 366 19.35 -23.06 59.42
CA ASP A 366 20.07 -24.36 59.33
C ASP A 366 19.36 -25.46 58.51
N ALA A 367 20.17 -25.98 57.60
CA ALA A 367 20.31 -27.37 57.15
C ALA A 367 19.52 -27.90 55.94
N ALA A 368 20.36 -28.19 54.96
CA ALA A 368 20.52 -29.49 54.27
C ALA A 368 19.39 -29.89 53.27
N ASP A 369 19.71 -30.27 52.16
CA ASP A 369 20.59 -31.25 51.48
C ASP A 369 19.80 -32.04 50.43
N THR A 370 20.50 -32.37 49.38
CA THR A 370 20.38 -33.50 48.43
C THR A 370 19.40 -33.40 47.25
N SER A 371 20.01 -33.29 46.06
CA SER A 371 20.23 -34.36 45.03
C SER A 371 18.94 -34.81 44.31
N ASP A 372 18.92 -34.90 43.07
CA ASP A 372 19.51 -35.63 41.98
C ASP A 372 18.55 -35.79 40.78
N GLU A 373 19.17 -35.87 39.64
CA GLU A 373 18.87 -36.66 38.45
C GLU A 373 17.76 -36.22 37.49
N ALA A 374 18.16 -35.73 36.33
CA ALA A 374 18.32 -36.43 35.04
C ALA A 374 17.04 -37.01 34.41
N GLY A 375 16.81 -36.66 33.16
CA GLY A 375 15.89 -37.35 32.26
C GLY A 375 15.80 -36.62 30.91
N GLU A 376 16.68 -37.01 29.99
CA GLU A 376 16.56 -36.82 28.55
C GLU A 376 15.28 -37.48 28.00
N GLU A 377 14.77 -36.95 26.92
CA GLU A 377 14.33 -37.59 25.65
C GLU A 377 13.43 -36.64 24.89
N GLU A 378 13.90 -36.16 23.75
CA GLU A 378 13.59 -36.58 22.37
C GLU A 378 12.07 -36.73 22.03
N TYR A 379 11.54 -35.79 21.26
CA TYR A 379 10.97 -36.02 19.92
C TYR A 379 10.82 -34.71 19.18
#